data_5e48a0cbec0de7bdcb1f14dd57852585
#
_entry.id   5e48a0cbec0de7bdcb1f14dd57852585
#
_cell.length_a   1.000
_cell.length_b   1.000
_cell.length_c   1.000
_cell.angle_alpha   90.00
_cell.angle_beta   90.00
_cell.angle_gamma   90.00
#
_symmetry.space_group_name_H-M   'P 1'
#
loop_
_entity.id
_entity.type
_entity.pdbx_description
1 polymer ?
#
loop_
_entity_poly.entity_id
_entity_poly.type
_entity_poly.pdbx_seq_one_letter_code
_entity_poly.pdbx_strand_id
1 'polypeptide(L)'
;SAVAVGWSGYASGLLTGFGIDVPQMLPFGEMAGHALHFNPLAVFIIFAVAGLLILGTRESAWVNSALVVLKIAALILFLVIALPAFDISHFTPFAPFGWGSTPTETGVNTGVMAAAAVMFFAFYGFDAVSTAAEEAKNPGRDLAIGIIGSMVICTLLYMAVGAAAIGAMDFNAFAASGEPIAEIVRSLNQPEAAAIIGGVASIAIPTVILAFLYGQTRIFYV
;
A
#
# COMPACT_ATOMS: atom_id res chain seq x y z
N SER A 1 5.18 -10.78 -3.13
CA SER A 1 3.87 -10.24 -2.78
C SER A 1 3.72 -8.81 -3.32
N ALA A 2 2.48 -8.41 -3.68
CA ALA A 2 2.21 -7.06 -4.22
C ALA A 2 2.67 -5.96 -3.26
N VAL A 3 2.51 -6.17 -1.94
CA VAL A 3 2.94 -5.23 -0.89
C VAL A 3 4.45 -4.99 -0.92
N ALA A 4 5.26 -6.03 -1.16
CA ALA A 4 6.72 -5.90 -1.25
C ALA A 4 7.14 -5.12 -2.51
N VAL A 5 6.44 -5.28 -3.62
CA VAL A 5 6.66 -4.50 -4.84
C VAL A 5 6.28 -3.03 -4.61
N GLY A 6 5.15 -2.77 -3.96
CA GLY A 6 4.77 -1.41 -3.58
C GLY A 6 5.81 -0.75 -2.65
N TRP A 7 6.34 -1.50 -1.68
CA TRP A 7 7.42 -1.03 -0.83
C TRP A 7 8.69 -0.67 -1.62
N SER A 8 9.05 -1.49 -2.61
CA SER A 8 10.26 -1.26 -3.39
C SER A 8 10.24 0.07 -4.16
N GLY A 9 9.05 0.55 -4.56
CA GLY A 9 8.89 1.87 -5.17
C GLY A 9 9.28 2.99 -4.20
N TYR A 10 8.70 3.00 -3.00
CA TYR A 10 9.03 3.99 -1.97
C TYR A 10 10.49 3.91 -1.51
N ALA A 11 11.02 2.70 -1.34
CA ALA A 11 12.42 2.51 -0.98
C ALA A 11 13.38 3.02 -2.08
N SER A 12 13.06 2.75 -3.34
CA SER A 12 13.81 3.27 -4.49
C SER A 12 13.77 4.79 -4.54
N GLY A 13 12.59 5.41 -4.38
CA GLY A 13 12.45 6.87 -4.35
C GLY A 13 13.29 7.54 -3.24
N LEU A 14 13.31 6.94 -2.04
CA LEU A 14 14.18 7.41 -0.96
C LEU A 14 15.67 7.27 -1.29
N LEU A 15 16.09 6.12 -1.83
CA LEU A 15 17.48 5.86 -2.18
C LEU A 15 17.97 6.81 -3.28
N THR A 16 17.14 7.09 -4.26
CA THR A 16 17.42 8.10 -5.31
C THR A 16 17.62 9.48 -4.70
N GLY A 17 16.84 9.84 -3.67
CA GLY A 17 17.03 11.08 -2.92
C GLY A 17 18.40 11.19 -2.22
N PHE A 18 19.04 10.05 -1.92
CA PHE A 18 20.43 9.96 -1.40
C PHE A 18 21.47 9.76 -2.51
N GLY A 19 21.09 9.81 -3.79
CA GLY A 19 22.00 9.61 -4.94
C GLY A 19 22.32 8.15 -5.24
N ILE A 20 21.52 7.21 -4.74
CA ILE A 20 21.69 5.78 -4.97
C ILE A 20 20.55 5.30 -5.89
N ASP A 21 20.86 5.07 -7.16
CA ASP A 21 19.92 4.51 -8.12
C ASP A 21 19.92 2.99 -8.06
N VAL A 22 18.80 2.41 -7.58
CA VAL A 22 18.59 0.97 -7.58
C VAL A 22 17.53 0.63 -8.63
N PRO A 23 17.85 -0.19 -9.63
CA PRO A 23 16.88 -0.59 -10.64
C PRO A 23 15.75 -1.40 -9.98
N GLN A 24 14.51 -0.97 -10.19
CA GLN A 24 13.34 -1.66 -9.64
C GLN A 24 13.09 -3.02 -10.28
N MET A 25 13.55 -3.21 -11.51
CA MET A 25 13.42 -4.48 -12.24
C MET A 25 14.73 -4.85 -12.94
N LEU A 26 15.23 -6.01 -12.62
CA LEU A 26 16.38 -6.60 -13.28
C LEU A 26 15.91 -7.75 -14.19
N PRO A 27 16.44 -7.89 -15.41
CA PRO A 27 16.16 -9.04 -16.25
C PRO A 27 16.81 -10.28 -15.62
N PHE A 28 16.02 -11.33 -15.40
CA PHE A 28 16.50 -12.59 -14.80
C PHE A 28 16.61 -13.73 -15.81
N GLY A 29 16.00 -13.61 -16.97
CA GLY A 29 15.98 -14.64 -18.01
C GLY A 29 14.71 -14.57 -18.86
N GLU A 30 14.58 -15.50 -19.79
CA GLU A 30 13.39 -15.67 -20.61
C GLU A 30 12.78 -17.03 -20.35
N MET A 31 11.45 -17.07 -20.10
CA MET A 31 10.69 -18.30 -20.04
C MET A 31 9.48 -18.21 -20.98
N ALA A 32 9.35 -19.17 -21.85
CA ALA A 32 8.26 -19.25 -22.84
C ALA A 32 8.09 -17.98 -23.71
N GLY A 33 9.20 -17.31 -24.04
CA GLY A 33 9.16 -16.08 -24.87
C GLY A 33 8.80 -14.81 -24.11
N HIS A 34 8.70 -14.86 -22.79
CA HIS A 34 8.46 -13.69 -21.93
C HIS A 34 9.70 -13.41 -21.09
N ALA A 35 10.15 -12.16 -21.10
CA ALA A 35 11.24 -11.72 -20.23
C ALA A 35 10.79 -11.76 -18.77
N LEU A 36 11.54 -12.52 -17.95
CA LEU A 36 11.32 -12.58 -16.51
C LEU A 36 12.06 -11.41 -15.87
N HIS A 37 11.32 -10.58 -15.14
CA HIS A 37 11.86 -9.48 -14.38
C HIS A 37 11.86 -9.80 -12.88
N PHE A 38 12.94 -9.44 -12.23
CA PHE A 38 13.16 -9.64 -10.81
C PHE A 38 13.29 -8.30 -10.11
N ASN A 39 12.58 -8.12 -8.99
CA ASN A 39 12.67 -6.92 -8.17
C ASN A 39 13.54 -7.19 -6.94
N PRO A 40 14.80 -6.74 -6.91
CA PRO A 40 15.76 -7.07 -5.85
C PRO A 40 15.34 -6.49 -4.50
N LEU A 41 14.78 -5.27 -4.48
CA LEU A 41 14.31 -4.63 -3.25
C LEU A 41 13.11 -5.37 -2.66
N ALA A 42 12.17 -5.81 -3.50
CA ALA A 42 11.02 -6.57 -3.04
C ALA A 42 11.42 -7.93 -2.43
N VAL A 43 12.41 -8.58 -3.00
CA VAL A 43 12.94 -9.83 -2.45
C VAL A 43 13.71 -9.58 -1.17
N PHE A 44 14.54 -8.55 -1.13
CA PHE A 44 15.30 -8.18 0.07
C PHE A 44 14.36 -7.95 1.27
N ILE A 45 13.29 -7.18 1.11
CA ILE A 45 12.39 -6.90 2.23
C ILE A 45 11.65 -8.14 2.72
N ILE A 46 11.25 -9.05 1.82
CA ILE A 46 10.61 -10.30 2.21
C ILE A 46 11.56 -11.15 3.07
N PHE A 47 12.81 -11.30 2.65
CA PHE A 47 13.81 -12.07 3.42
C PHE A 47 14.19 -11.36 4.73
N ALA A 48 14.31 -10.05 4.73
CA ALA A 48 14.60 -9.28 5.94
C ALA A 48 13.49 -9.46 6.98
N VAL A 49 12.22 -9.33 6.56
CA VAL A 49 11.07 -9.49 7.46
C VAL A 49 10.92 -10.95 7.89
N ALA A 50 11.16 -11.93 7.01
CA ALA A 50 11.14 -13.34 7.38
C ALA A 50 12.25 -13.66 8.41
N GLY A 51 13.45 -13.11 8.23
CA GLY A 51 14.55 -13.21 9.19
C GLY A 51 14.21 -12.63 10.55
N LEU A 52 13.58 -11.45 10.59
CA LEU A 52 13.09 -10.84 11.82
C LEU A 52 12.05 -11.74 12.52
N LEU A 53 11.16 -12.36 11.76
CA LEU A 53 10.15 -13.26 12.31
C LEU A 53 10.78 -14.52 12.93
N ILE A 54 11.82 -15.09 12.28
CA ILE A 54 12.57 -16.26 12.78
C ILE A 54 13.30 -15.92 14.08
N LEU A 55 13.85 -14.71 14.22
CA LEU A 55 14.51 -14.22 15.43
C LEU A 55 13.54 -14.02 16.59
N GLY A 56 12.22 -14.15 16.35
CA GLY A 56 11.21 -14.14 17.41
C GLY A 56 11.01 -12.75 18.03
N THR A 57 11.09 -11.69 17.22
CA THR A 57 10.79 -10.34 17.69
C THR A 57 9.33 -10.25 18.16
N ARG A 58 9.15 -10.13 19.46
CA ARG A 58 7.87 -9.71 20.05
C ARG A 58 7.70 -8.23 19.75
N GLU A 59 6.98 -7.89 18.69
CA GLU A 59 6.59 -6.49 18.48
C GLU A 59 5.77 -6.05 19.70
N SER A 60 6.24 -5.00 20.36
CA SER A 60 5.45 -4.39 21.44
C SER A 60 4.18 -3.79 20.82
N ALA A 61 3.02 -4.10 21.42
CA ALA A 61 1.75 -3.49 21.01
C ALA A 61 1.81 -1.96 20.96
N TRP A 62 2.66 -1.35 21.78
CA TRP A 62 2.91 0.09 21.78
C TRP A 62 3.62 0.56 20.49
N VAL A 63 4.64 -0.17 20.03
CA VAL A 63 5.35 0.15 18.78
C VAL A 63 4.41 0.05 17.59
N ASN A 64 3.61 -1.02 17.53
CA ASN A 64 2.62 -1.15 16.46
C ASN A 64 1.58 -0.03 16.47
N SER A 65 1.07 0.34 17.65
CA SER A 65 0.15 1.48 17.80
C SER A 65 0.78 2.80 17.37
N ALA A 66 2.02 3.05 17.74
CA ALA A 66 2.77 4.25 17.32
C ALA A 66 2.95 4.31 15.80
N LEU A 67 3.25 3.18 15.16
CA LEU A 67 3.36 3.09 13.69
C LEU A 67 2.02 3.32 13.01
N VAL A 68 0.90 2.84 13.56
CA VAL A 68 -0.45 3.12 13.03
C VAL A 68 -0.75 4.61 13.10
N VAL A 69 -0.48 5.26 14.23
CA VAL A 69 -0.66 6.71 14.39
C VAL A 69 0.19 7.47 13.37
N LEU A 70 1.43 7.06 13.17
CA LEU A 70 2.34 7.68 12.20
C LEU A 70 1.82 7.54 10.77
N LYS A 71 1.27 6.37 10.40
CA LYS A 71 0.64 6.15 9.08
C LYS A 71 -0.55 7.07 8.86
N ILE A 72 -1.44 7.17 9.85
CA ILE A 72 -2.61 8.05 9.77
C ILE A 72 -2.17 9.50 9.67
N ALA A 73 -1.18 9.93 10.45
CA ALA A 73 -0.65 11.28 10.39
C ALA A 73 -0.06 11.61 9.00
N ALA A 74 0.66 10.68 8.37
CA ALA A 74 1.17 10.87 7.01
C ALA A 74 0.04 10.99 5.97
N LEU A 75 -1.03 10.21 6.10
CA LEU A 75 -2.20 10.33 5.22
C LEU A 75 -2.96 11.64 5.45
N ILE A 76 -3.09 12.10 6.68
CA ILE A 76 -3.67 13.42 6.99
C ILE A 76 -2.79 14.54 6.42
N LEU A 77 -1.48 14.45 6.56
CA LEU A 77 -0.55 15.40 5.96
C LEU A 77 -0.73 15.47 4.43
N PHE A 78 -0.84 14.31 3.77
CA PHE A 78 -1.15 14.23 2.35
C PHE A 78 -2.47 14.94 2.02
N LEU A 79 -3.55 14.67 2.76
CA LEU A 79 -4.85 15.29 2.53
C LEU A 79 -4.80 16.81 2.69
N VAL A 80 -4.11 17.31 3.72
CA VAL A 80 -3.96 18.77 3.96
C VAL A 80 -3.24 19.46 2.79
N ILE A 81 -2.26 18.78 2.18
CA ILE A 81 -1.50 19.33 1.05
C ILE A 81 -2.25 19.18 -0.28
N ALA A 82 -2.94 18.05 -0.49
CA ALA A 82 -3.60 17.74 -1.75
C ALA A 82 -4.96 18.44 -1.91
N LEU A 83 -5.75 18.60 -0.84
CA LEU A 83 -7.08 19.20 -0.90
C LEU A 83 -7.11 20.64 -1.45
N PRO A 84 -6.17 21.55 -1.13
CA PRO A 84 -6.15 22.89 -1.74
C PRO A 84 -5.91 22.89 -3.25
N ALA A 85 -5.26 21.84 -3.78
CA ALA A 85 -4.99 21.67 -5.21
C ALA A 85 -6.07 20.85 -5.94
N PHE A 86 -7.20 20.59 -5.27
CA PHE A 86 -8.26 19.75 -5.81
C PHE A 86 -8.96 20.42 -7.00
N ASP A 87 -8.91 19.77 -8.17
CA ASP A 87 -9.62 20.18 -9.37
C ASP A 87 -10.61 19.09 -9.79
N ILE A 88 -11.89 19.46 -9.84
CA ILE A 88 -12.98 18.54 -10.22
C ILE A 88 -12.90 18.14 -11.70
N SER A 89 -12.20 18.91 -12.52
CA SER A 89 -12.03 18.61 -13.95
C SER A 89 -11.29 17.29 -14.19
N HIS A 90 -10.41 16.88 -13.26
CA HIS A 90 -9.70 15.60 -13.30
C HIS A 90 -10.62 14.36 -13.19
N PHE A 91 -11.86 14.55 -12.73
CA PHE A 91 -12.86 13.50 -12.70
C PHE A 91 -13.67 13.34 -13.98
N THR A 92 -13.32 14.08 -15.06
CA THR A 92 -14.05 14.01 -16.31
C THR A 92 -13.17 13.44 -17.43
N PRO A 93 -13.51 12.26 -17.99
CA PRO A 93 -14.68 11.41 -17.68
C PRO A 93 -14.54 10.61 -16.39
N PHE A 94 -15.63 10.46 -15.61
CA PHE A 94 -15.59 9.77 -14.30
C PHE A 94 -15.20 8.29 -14.39
N ALA A 95 -15.58 7.61 -15.46
CA ALA A 95 -15.23 6.20 -15.69
C ALA A 95 -14.62 6.04 -17.11
N PRO A 96 -13.37 6.45 -17.33
CA PRO A 96 -12.76 6.46 -18.66
C PRO A 96 -12.67 5.07 -19.31
N PHE A 97 -12.60 4.00 -18.49
CA PHE A 97 -12.55 2.61 -18.95
C PHE A 97 -13.89 1.88 -18.78
N GLY A 98 -15.00 2.61 -18.54
CA GLY A 98 -16.33 2.05 -18.36
C GLY A 98 -16.59 1.43 -16.98
N TRP A 99 -17.84 1.01 -16.77
CA TRP A 99 -18.31 0.43 -15.50
C TRP A 99 -18.02 -1.07 -15.36
N GLY A 100 -17.92 -1.78 -16.47
CA GLY A 100 -17.70 -3.22 -16.50
C GLY A 100 -16.25 -3.61 -16.19
N SER A 101 -15.95 -4.88 -16.45
CA SER A 101 -14.58 -5.40 -16.47
C SER A 101 -14.29 -5.84 -17.90
N THR A 102 -13.44 -5.09 -18.60
CA THR A 102 -13.06 -5.36 -19.99
C THR A 102 -11.59 -5.73 -20.05
N PRO A 103 -11.25 -6.88 -20.68
CA PRO A 103 -9.86 -7.26 -20.88
C PRO A 103 -9.21 -6.33 -21.91
N THR A 104 -8.00 -5.85 -21.60
CA THR A 104 -7.16 -5.14 -22.58
C THR A 104 -6.30 -6.10 -23.38
N GLU A 105 -5.70 -5.64 -24.48
CA GLU A 105 -4.76 -6.42 -25.28
C GLU A 105 -3.56 -6.94 -24.47
N THR A 106 -3.23 -6.27 -23.37
CA THR A 106 -2.17 -6.67 -22.44
C THR A 106 -2.60 -7.72 -21.42
N GLY A 107 -3.86 -8.20 -21.48
CA GLY A 107 -4.41 -9.18 -20.54
C GLY A 107 -4.79 -8.63 -19.16
N VAL A 108 -4.68 -7.31 -18.96
CA VAL A 108 -5.11 -6.64 -17.71
C VAL A 108 -6.57 -6.21 -17.88
N ASN A 109 -7.41 -6.55 -16.90
CA ASN A 109 -8.78 -6.08 -16.88
C ASN A 109 -8.85 -4.62 -16.43
N THR A 110 -9.60 -3.80 -17.17
CA THR A 110 -9.85 -2.38 -16.87
C THR A 110 -11.33 -2.13 -16.62
N GLY A 111 -11.64 -0.99 -16.00
CA GLY A 111 -12.99 -0.57 -15.65
C GLY A 111 -13.28 -0.64 -14.16
N VAL A 112 -14.41 -0.06 -13.74
CA VAL A 112 -14.76 0.09 -12.32
C VAL A 112 -14.87 -1.26 -11.60
N MET A 113 -15.48 -2.28 -12.23
CA MET A 113 -15.60 -3.61 -11.64
C MET A 113 -14.24 -4.31 -11.50
N ALA A 114 -13.33 -4.12 -12.46
CA ALA A 114 -11.97 -4.64 -12.37
C ALA A 114 -11.19 -3.95 -11.23
N ALA A 115 -11.33 -2.63 -11.10
CA ALA A 115 -10.73 -1.87 -10.01
C ALA A 115 -11.28 -2.31 -8.64
N ALA A 116 -12.60 -2.54 -8.53
CA ALA A 116 -13.22 -3.04 -7.30
C ALA A 116 -12.65 -4.41 -6.86
N ALA A 117 -12.39 -5.31 -7.82
CA ALA A 117 -11.75 -6.59 -7.53
C ALA A 117 -10.31 -6.42 -6.99
N VAL A 118 -9.54 -5.47 -7.54
CA VAL A 118 -8.21 -5.14 -7.03
C VAL A 118 -8.29 -4.49 -5.65
N MET A 119 -9.25 -3.57 -5.44
CA MET A 119 -9.46 -2.91 -4.15
C MET A 119 -9.83 -3.89 -3.02
N PHE A 120 -10.41 -5.06 -3.33
CA PHE A 120 -10.63 -6.11 -2.33
C PHE A 120 -9.34 -6.50 -1.61
N PHE A 121 -8.20 -6.52 -2.32
CA PHE A 121 -6.90 -6.80 -1.70
C PHE A 121 -6.44 -5.71 -0.72
N ALA A 122 -6.91 -4.47 -0.88
CA ALA A 122 -6.59 -3.39 0.06
C ALA A 122 -7.28 -3.58 1.42
N PHE A 123 -8.39 -4.31 1.45
CA PHE A 123 -9.11 -4.67 2.67
C PHE A 123 -8.72 -6.04 3.24
N TYR A 124 -7.87 -6.78 2.54
CA TYR A 124 -7.39 -8.09 2.99
C TYR A 124 -6.58 -7.93 4.28
N GLY A 125 -6.90 -8.73 5.29
CA GLY A 125 -6.27 -8.66 6.61
C GLY A 125 -7.29 -8.63 7.75
N PHE A 126 -8.58 -8.42 7.47
CA PHE A 126 -9.64 -8.53 8.48
C PHE A 126 -9.77 -9.98 9.03
N ASP A 127 -9.41 -10.95 8.22
CA ASP A 127 -9.32 -12.37 8.58
C ASP A 127 -8.20 -12.62 9.59
N ALA A 128 -7.06 -11.93 9.47
CA ALA A 128 -5.99 -12.01 10.47
C ALA A 128 -6.43 -11.48 11.85
N VAL A 129 -7.35 -10.50 11.91
CA VAL A 129 -7.93 -10.03 13.17
C VAL A 129 -8.78 -11.12 13.82
N SER A 130 -9.45 -11.96 13.05
CA SER A 130 -10.24 -13.07 13.57
C SER A 130 -9.39 -14.14 14.26
N THR A 131 -8.13 -14.32 13.85
CA THR A 131 -7.21 -15.27 14.50
C THR A 131 -6.73 -14.80 15.88
N ALA A 132 -6.91 -13.51 16.21
CA ALA A 132 -6.61 -12.95 17.53
C ALA A 132 -7.80 -13.05 18.53
N ALA A 133 -8.85 -13.80 18.16
CA ALA A 133 -10.06 -13.96 18.98
C ALA A 133 -9.76 -14.49 20.37
N GLU A 134 -8.80 -15.41 20.49
CA GLU A 134 -8.42 -16.04 21.77
C GLU A 134 -7.71 -15.06 22.73
N GLU A 135 -7.16 -13.96 22.21
CA GLU A 135 -6.47 -12.94 22.99
C GLU A 135 -7.41 -11.80 23.46
N ALA A 136 -8.65 -11.77 22.95
CA ALA A 136 -9.63 -10.73 23.29
C ALA A 136 -10.36 -11.02 24.58
N LYS A 137 -10.62 -9.98 25.41
CA LYS A 137 -11.34 -10.13 26.68
C LYS A 137 -12.81 -10.53 26.48
N ASN A 138 -13.47 -9.95 25.47
CA ASN A 138 -14.86 -10.25 25.09
C ASN A 138 -14.91 -10.49 23.57
N PRO A 139 -14.52 -11.69 23.08
CA PRO A 139 -14.31 -11.93 21.64
C PRO A 139 -15.54 -11.59 20.79
N GLY A 140 -16.73 -11.98 21.22
CA GLY A 140 -17.96 -11.77 20.44
C GLY A 140 -18.31 -10.32 20.20
N ARG A 141 -18.00 -9.41 21.14
CA ARG A 141 -18.25 -7.97 21.00
C ARG A 141 -17.06 -7.22 20.44
N ASP A 142 -15.88 -7.47 21.01
CA ASP A 142 -14.69 -6.67 20.73
C ASP A 142 -14.20 -6.91 19.30
N LEU A 143 -14.28 -8.15 18.80
CA LEU A 143 -13.96 -8.49 17.42
C LEU A 143 -14.95 -7.85 16.42
N ALA A 144 -16.27 -7.95 16.70
CA ALA A 144 -17.26 -7.37 15.82
C ALA A 144 -17.07 -5.85 15.68
N ILE A 145 -16.87 -5.15 16.81
CA ILE A 145 -16.62 -3.70 16.81
C ILE A 145 -15.29 -3.38 16.14
N GLY A 146 -14.24 -4.14 16.43
CA GLY A 146 -12.91 -3.95 15.86
C GLY A 146 -12.90 -4.12 14.33
N ILE A 147 -13.47 -5.21 13.83
CA ILE A 147 -13.51 -5.49 12.38
C ILE A 147 -14.39 -4.48 11.65
N ILE A 148 -15.65 -4.30 12.08
CA ILE A 148 -16.57 -3.39 11.39
C ILE A 148 -16.08 -1.95 11.50
N GLY A 149 -15.64 -1.51 12.68
CA GLY A 149 -15.13 -0.16 12.90
C GLY A 149 -13.89 0.13 12.07
N SER A 150 -12.93 -0.77 12.04
CA SER A 150 -11.73 -0.60 11.21
C SER A 150 -12.06 -0.56 9.71
N MET A 151 -12.96 -1.43 9.23
CA MET A 151 -13.40 -1.41 7.83
C MET A 151 -14.05 -0.09 7.44
N VAL A 152 -14.94 0.45 8.28
CA VAL A 152 -15.59 1.75 8.01
C VAL A 152 -14.58 2.88 7.97
N ILE A 153 -13.68 2.96 8.96
CA ILE A 153 -12.64 4.00 9.02
C ILE A 153 -11.69 3.89 7.83
N CYS A 154 -11.22 2.68 7.50
CA CYS A 154 -10.35 2.46 6.35
C CYS A 154 -11.06 2.83 5.03
N THR A 155 -12.33 2.49 4.86
CA THR A 155 -13.10 2.85 3.66
C THR A 155 -13.16 4.37 3.49
N LEU A 156 -13.50 5.09 4.55
CA LEU A 156 -13.58 6.56 4.51
C LEU A 156 -12.21 7.19 4.19
N LEU A 157 -11.14 6.67 4.80
CA LEU A 157 -9.77 7.11 4.52
C LEU A 157 -9.37 6.82 3.07
N TYR A 158 -9.63 5.63 2.55
CA TYR A 158 -9.29 5.27 1.18
C TYR A 158 -10.04 6.12 0.16
N MET A 159 -11.33 6.38 0.41
CA MET A 159 -12.13 7.27 -0.43
C MET A 159 -11.59 8.70 -0.40
N ALA A 160 -11.26 9.23 0.77
CA ALA A 160 -10.72 10.59 0.91
C ALA A 160 -9.35 10.72 0.22
N VAL A 161 -8.44 9.78 0.46
CA VAL A 161 -7.10 9.79 -0.14
C VAL A 161 -7.18 9.59 -1.65
N GLY A 162 -7.99 8.65 -2.14
CA GLY A 162 -8.16 8.41 -3.57
C GLY A 162 -8.77 9.62 -4.29
N ALA A 163 -9.81 10.22 -3.72
CA ALA A 163 -10.42 11.43 -4.28
C ALA A 163 -9.43 12.61 -4.29
N ALA A 164 -8.70 12.83 -3.20
CA ALA A 164 -7.69 13.88 -3.13
C ALA A 164 -6.54 13.65 -4.12
N ALA A 165 -6.11 12.41 -4.32
CA ALA A 165 -5.06 12.06 -5.26
C ALA A 165 -5.46 12.38 -6.71
N ILE A 166 -6.65 11.93 -7.12
CA ILE A 166 -7.19 12.20 -8.47
C ILE A 166 -7.47 13.70 -8.65
N GLY A 167 -8.01 14.37 -7.63
CA GLY A 167 -8.29 15.81 -7.70
C GLY A 167 -7.01 16.66 -7.77
N ALA A 168 -5.92 16.24 -7.14
CA ALA A 168 -4.68 17.01 -7.10
C ALA A 168 -3.79 16.83 -8.35
N MET A 169 -3.92 15.71 -9.07
CA MET A 169 -3.06 15.40 -10.23
C MET A 169 -3.77 14.45 -11.20
N ASP A 170 -3.53 14.62 -12.50
CA ASP A 170 -4.03 13.68 -13.50
C ASP A 170 -3.54 12.26 -13.22
N PHE A 171 -4.47 11.28 -13.26
CA PHE A 171 -4.19 9.90 -12.85
C PHE A 171 -3.12 9.23 -13.71
N ASN A 172 -2.99 9.59 -15.00
CA ASN A 172 -1.97 9.02 -15.88
C ASN A 172 -0.56 9.42 -15.43
N ALA A 173 -0.42 10.60 -14.83
CA ALA A 173 0.87 11.11 -14.38
C ALA A 173 1.37 10.33 -13.14
N PHE A 174 0.53 10.09 -12.14
CA PHE A 174 0.97 9.37 -10.94
C PHE A 174 0.85 7.84 -11.05
N ALA A 175 0.04 7.32 -11.97
CA ALA A 175 -0.13 5.87 -12.16
C ALA A 175 1.16 5.17 -12.61
N ALA A 176 2.06 5.89 -13.28
CA ALA A 176 3.37 5.38 -13.69
C ALA A 176 4.42 5.43 -12.57
N SER A 177 4.15 6.15 -11.47
CA SER A 177 5.09 6.30 -10.35
C SER A 177 5.07 5.08 -9.42
N GLY A 178 6.25 4.67 -8.95
CA GLY A 178 6.39 3.67 -7.90
C GLY A 178 6.02 4.18 -6.49
N GLU A 179 5.90 5.50 -6.31
CA GLU A 179 5.55 6.18 -5.06
C GLU A 179 4.46 7.26 -5.28
N PRO A 180 3.25 6.88 -5.73
CA PRO A 180 2.25 7.81 -6.25
C PRO A 180 1.89 8.94 -5.28
N ILE A 181 1.72 8.67 -3.99
CA ILE A 181 1.36 9.69 -3.00
C ILE A 181 2.48 10.71 -2.81
N ALA A 182 3.73 10.26 -2.73
CA ALA A 182 4.88 11.15 -2.59
C ALA A 182 5.10 11.98 -3.88
N GLU A 183 4.84 11.39 -5.06
CA GLU A 183 4.93 12.07 -6.34
C GLU A 183 3.94 13.22 -6.47
N ILE A 184 2.68 13.00 -6.08
CA ILE A 184 1.66 14.06 -6.05
C ILE A 184 2.12 15.22 -5.17
N VAL A 185 2.61 14.94 -3.97
CA VAL A 185 3.07 16.00 -3.04
C VAL A 185 4.31 16.71 -3.59
N ARG A 186 5.20 15.99 -4.26
CA ARG A 186 6.38 16.57 -4.92
C ARG A 186 5.99 17.52 -6.06
N SER A 187 4.99 17.14 -6.86
CA SER A 187 4.49 17.99 -7.95
C SER A 187 3.81 19.28 -7.44
N LEU A 188 3.30 19.27 -6.22
CA LEU A 188 2.73 20.43 -5.53
C LEU A 188 3.80 21.34 -4.87
N ASN A 189 5.07 21.23 -5.28
CA ASN A 189 6.21 21.97 -4.75
C ASN A 189 6.43 21.80 -3.24
N GLN A 190 6.15 20.60 -2.70
CA GLN A 190 6.37 20.24 -1.29
C GLN A 190 7.35 19.04 -1.16
N PRO A 191 8.62 19.18 -1.60
CA PRO A 191 9.56 18.05 -1.62
C PRO A 191 9.89 17.50 -0.23
N GLU A 192 9.89 18.36 0.80
CA GLU A 192 10.15 17.93 2.18
C GLU A 192 9.01 17.05 2.70
N ALA A 193 7.76 17.45 2.47
CA ALA A 193 6.60 16.66 2.85
C ALA A 193 6.54 15.34 2.06
N ALA A 194 6.90 15.35 0.77
CA ALA A 194 7.02 14.14 -0.03
C ALA A 194 8.07 13.17 0.54
N ALA A 195 9.22 13.66 0.97
CA ALA A 195 10.25 12.86 1.62
C ALA A 195 9.77 12.27 2.96
N ILE A 196 9.04 13.05 3.76
CA ILE A 196 8.43 12.56 5.02
C ILE A 196 7.43 11.44 4.72
N ILE A 197 6.52 11.64 3.78
CA ILE A 197 5.51 10.64 3.40
C ILE A 197 6.18 9.37 2.86
N GLY A 198 7.15 9.51 1.97
CA GLY A 198 7.94 8.39 1.44
C GLY A 198 8.69 7.64 2.52
N GLY A 199 9.31 8.37 3.48
CA GLY A 199 9.99 7.81 4.64
C GLY A 199 9.05 7.01 5.55
N VAL A 200 7.90 7.59 5.88
CA VAL A 200 6.87 6.90 6.68
C VAL A 200 6.36 5.66 5.96
N ALA A 201 6.09 5.74 4.66
CA ALA A 201 5.66 4.59 3.86
C ALA A 201 6.71 3.48 3.87
N SER A 202 7.98 3.82 3.71
CA SER A 202 9.08 2.84 3.70
C SER A 202 9.27 2.11 5.02
N ILE A 203 8.97 2.75 6.16
CA ILE A 203 9.00 2.12 7.49
C ILE A 203 7.70 1.35 7.75
N ALA A 204 6.58 1.88 7.28
CA ALA A 204 5.26 1.39 7.62
C ALA A 204 4.82 0.17 6.79
N ILE A 205 5.17 0.08 5.51
CA ILE A 205 4.77 -1.03 4.64
C ILE A 205 5.36 -2.38 5.08
N PRO A 206 6.62 -2.50 5.54
CA PRO A 206 7.17 -3.75 6.06
C PRO A 206 6.38 -4.37 7.21
N THR A 207 5.74 -3.56 8.05
CA THR A 207 4.90 -4.09 9.15
C THR A 207 3.68 -4.85 8.63
N VAL A 208 3.16 -4.48 7.46
CA VAL A 208 2.07 -5.21 6.79
C VAL A 208 2.58 -6.57 6.29
N ILE A 209 3.79 -6.59 5.70
CA ILE A 209 4.44 -7.85 5.27
C ILE A 209 4.64 -8.78 6.46
N LEU A 210 5.10 -8.24 7.60
CA LEU A 210 5.30 -8.98 8.83
C LEU A 210 3.97 -9.58 9.33
N ALA A 211 2.90 -8.78 9.37
CA ALA A 211 1.58 -9.24 9.79
C ALA A 211 1.05 -10.38 8.92
N PHE A 212 1.21 -10.29 7.59
CA PHE A 212 0.81 -11.36 6.68
C PHE A 212 1.65 -12.63 6.86
N LEU A 213 2.97 -12.51 6.99
CA LEU A 213 3.84 -13.66 7.23
C LEU A 213 3.52 -14.32 8.57
N TYR A 214 3.26 -13.53 9.62
CA TYR A 214 2.87 -14.04 10.93
C TYR A 214 1.54 -14.78 10.88
N GLY A 215 0.51 -14.20 10.26
CA GLY A 215 -0.78 -14.85 10.07
C GLY A 215 -0.66 -16.17 9.28
N GLN A 216 0.16 -16.16 8.23
CA GLN A 216 0.40 -17.33 7.39
C GLN A 216 1.07 -18.47 8.18
N THR A 217 2.05 -18.17 9.04
CA THR A 217 2.71 -19.20 9.87
C THR A 217 1.74 -19.84 10.86
N ARG A 218 0.79 -19.09 11.41
CA ARG A 218 -0.24 -19.64 12.32
C ARG A 218 -1.19 -20.59 11.58
N ILE A 219 -1.59 -20.28 10.35
CA ILE A 219 -2.47 -21.13 9.54
C ILE A 219 -1.78 -22.47 9.20
N PHE A 220 -0.48 -22.47 8.95
CA PHE A 220 0.26 -23.71 8.66
C PHE A 220 0.58 -24.54 9.91
N TYR A 221 0.47 -23.99 11.10
CA TYR A 221 0.77 -24.69 12.35
C TYR A 221 -0.45 -25.44 12.93
N VAL A 222 -1.67 -25.14 12.44
CA VAL A 222 -2.91 -25.82 12.81
C VAL A 222 -3.18 -26.99 11.87
#